data_ba5e9ce739efd12911d081307eed0cba
#
_entry.id   ba5e9ce739efd12911d081307eed0cba
#
_cell.length_a   1.000
_cell.length_b   1.000
_cell.length_c   1.000
_cell.angle_alpha   90.00
_cell.angle_beta   90.00
_cell.angle_gamma   90.00
#
_symmetry.space_group_name_H-M   'P 1'
#
loop_
_entity.id
_entity.type
_entity.pdbx_description
1 polymer ?
#
loop_
_entity_poly.entity_id
_entity_poly.type
_entity_poly.pdbx_seq_one_letter_code
_entity_poly.pdbx_strand_id
1 'polypeptide(L)'
;MTQTAANRRRSYDLAEAPGREYFDYLVCDPEGRKIGRVKELFANEHGEPQYIRVRMGFFGLKSVLIPVCFVVVDEERRALTLH
;
A
#
# COMPACT_ATOMS: atom_id res chain seq x y z
N MET A 1 -13.93 -8.52 21.54
CA MET A 1 -12.88 -8.33 21.16
C MET A 1 -12.37 -9.04 20.10
N THR A 2 -12.68 -10.16 19.96
CA THR A 2 -12.16 -10.82 18.96
C THR A 2 -12.60 -10.43 17.65
N GLN A 3 -13.71 -9.87 17.49
CA GLN A 3 -14.12 -9.52 16.25
C GLN A 3 -13.29 -8.43 15.73
N THR A 4 -12.63 -7.76 16.56
CA THR A 4 -11.78 -6.77 16.12
C THR A 4 -10.68 -7.35 15.30
N ALA A 5 -10.24 -8.53 15.63
CA ALA A 5 -9.18 -9.14 14.89
C ALA A 5 -9.61 -9.43 13.47
N ALA A 6 -10.84 -9.83 13.27
CA ALA A 6 -11.31 -10.11 11.96
C ALA A 6 -11.33 -8.83 11.14
N ASN A 7 -11.73 -7.73 11.73
CA ASN A 7 -11.75 -6.50 11.00
C ASN A 7 -10.36 -6.04 10.65
N ARG A 8 -9.41 -6.29 11.53
CA ARG A 8 -8.08 -5.84 11.26
C ARG A 8 -7.45 -6.57 10.09
N ARG A 9 -7.93 -7.72 9.75
CA ARG A 9 -7.36 -8.42 8.62
C ARG A 9 -7.64 -7.72 7.31
N ARG A 10 -8.59 -6.82 7.27
CA ARG A 10 -8.92 -6.13 6.04
C ARG A 10 -8.19 -4.81 5.89
N SER A 11 -7.58 -4.34 6.97
CA SER A 11 -6.89 -3.07 6.92
C SER A 11 -5.74 -3.10 7.91
N TYR A 12 -4.56 -2.83 7.44
CA TYR A 12 -3.39 -2.85 8.30
C TYR A 12 -2.28 -2.00 7.70
N ASP A 13 -1.32 -1.60 8.52
CA ASP A 13 -0.22 -0.78 8.07
C ASP A 13 0.72 -1.57 7.18
N LEU A 14 1.06 -1.02 6.03
CA LEU A 14 1.94 -1.71 5.13
C LEU A 14 3.31 -1.93 5.77
N ALA A 15 3.75 -1.03 6.62
CA ALA A 15 5.04 -1.16 7.27
C ALA A 15 5.15 -2.43 8.09
N GLU A 16 4.02 -2.97 8.55
CA GLU A 16 4.04 -4.17 9.36
C GLU A 16 3.65 -5.41 8.58
N ALA A 17 3.44 -5.27 7.29
CA ALA A 17 3.01 -6.41 6.49
C ALA A 17 4.19 -7.30 6.18
N PRO A 18 4.06 -8.60 6.31
CA PRO A 18 5.10 -9.50 5.90
C PRO A 18 5.16 -9.51 4.39
N GLY A 19 6.25 -9.77 3.83
CA GLY A 19 6.52 -9.64 2.42
C GLY A 19 5.45 -10.15 1.49
N ARG A 20 4.36 -9.46 1.39
CA ARG A 20 3.29 -9.81 0.50
C ARG A 20 3.44 -9.11 -0.81
N GLU A 21 2.70 -9.59 -1.78
CA GLU A 21 2.74 -8.97 -3.07
C GLU A 21 1.67 -7.93 -3.21
N TYR A 22 2.05 -6.69 -3.47
CA TYR A 22 1.09 -5.62 -3.65
C TYR A 22 1.17 -5.03 -5.05
N PHE A 23 1.78 -5.75 -5.96
CA PHE A 23 1.92 -5.26 -7.32
C PHE A 23 0.55 -4.96 -7.91
N ASP A 24 0.44 -3.79 -8.49
CA ASP A 24 -0.77 -3.34 -9.17
C ASP A 24 -1.95 -3.03 -8.25
N TYR A 25 -1.73 -3.03 -6.94
CA TYR A 25 -2.77 -2.57 -6.03
C TYR A 25 -3.04 -1.10 -6.30
N LEU A 26 -4.29 -0.71 -6.17
CA LEU A 26 -4.69 0.68 -6.33
C LEU A 26 -4.20 1.48 -5.15
N VAL A 27 -3.71 2.69 -5.39
CA VAL A 27 -3.29 3.59 -4.32
C VAL A 27 -4.23 4.77 -4.31
N CYS A 28 -4.76 5.08 -3.12
CA CYS A 28 -5.73 6.14 -2.96
C CYS A 28 -5.28 7.15 -1.92
N ASP A 29 -5.77 8.38 -2.02
CA ASP A 29 -5.48 9.40 -1.03
C ASP A 29 -6.40 9.20 0.17
N PRO A 30 -6.26 10.00 1.24
CA PRO A 30 -7.08 9.80 2.43
C PRO A 30 -8.58 9.93 2.18
N GLU A 31 -8.96 10.61 1.11
CA GLU A 31 -10.38 10.74 0.79
C GLU A 31 -10.87 9.65 -0.14
N GLY A 32 -10.03 8.69 -0.45
CA GLY A 32 -10.44 7.57 -1.28
C GLY A 32 -10.29 7.80 -2.77
N ARG A 33 -9.66 8.92 -3.18
CA ARG A 33 -9.50 9.18 -4.59
C ARG A 33 -8.28 8.46 -5.12
N LYS A 34 -8.40 7.90 -6.31
CA LYS A 34 -7.34 7.14 -6.91
C LYS A 34 -6.15 8.01 -7.25
N ILE A 35 -4.95 7.57 -6.86
CA ILE A 35 -3.73 8.25 -7.17
C ILE A 35 -2.96 7.49 -8.24
N GLY A 36 -2.87 6.20 -8.12
CA GLY A 36 -2.11 5.40 -9.06
C GLY A 36 -2.10 3.94 -8.66
N ARG A 37 -1.06 3.22 -9.11
CA ARG A 37 -0.94 1.80 -8.80
C ARG A 37 0.47 1.47 -8.39
N VAL A 38 0.61 0.50 -7.50
CA VAL A 38 1.90 0.06 -7.03
C VAL A 38 2.63 -0.70 -8.12
N LYS A 39 3.88 -0.33 -8.37
CA LYS A 39 4.69 -1.05 -9.35
C LYS A 39 5.87 -1.74 -8.71
N GLU A 40 6.26 -1.35 -7.50
CA GLU A 40 7.38 -1.99 -6.85
C GLU A 40 7.34 -1.75 -5.36
N LEU A 41 7.81 -2.71 -4.60
CA LEU A 41 7.95 -2.57 -3.17
C LEU A 41 9.43 -2.76 -2.86
N PHE A 42 10.02 -1.80 -2.19
CA PHE A 42 11.43 -1.87 -1.82
C PHE A 42 11.55 -2.26 -0.36
N ALA A 43 12.34 -3.27 -0.10
CA ALA A 43 12.56 -3.75 1.26
C ALA A 43 14.03 -3.61 1.61
N ASN A 44 14.31 -3.60 2.90
CA ASN A 44 15.69 -3.53 3.34
C ASN A 44 16.30 -4.94 3.33
N GLU A 45 17.53 -5.06 3.82
CA GLU A 45 18.23 -6.33 3.77
C GLU A 45 17.58 -7.39 4.65
N HIS A 46 16.71 -7.00 5.55
CA HIS A 46 16.00 -7.95 6.40
C HIS A 46 14.61 -8.28 5.84
N GLY A 47 14.30 -7.82 4.65
CA GLY A 47 13.01 -8.10 4.05
C GLY A 47 11.89 -7.20 4.56
N GLU A 48 12.22 -6.17 5.32
CA GLU A 48 11.19 -5.29 5.85
C GLU A 48 10.84 -4.21 4.84
N PRO A 49 9.55 -3.99 4.57
CA PRO A 49 9.16 -2.99 3.57
C PRO A 49 9.61 -1.59 3.97
N GLN A 50 10.08 -0.82 3.02
CA GLN A 50 10.54 0.53 3.28
C GLN A 50 9.80 1.55 2.43
N TYR A 51 9.68 1.31 1.13
CA TYR A 51 9.04 2.25 0.21
C TYR A 51 8.25 1.51 -0.83
N ILE A 52 7.24 2.16 -1.37
CA ILE A 52 6.58 1.64 -2.56
C ILE A 52 6.79 2.64 -3.68
N ARG A 53 6.91 2.14 -4.90
CA ARG A 53 6.95 2.99 -6.07
C ARG A 53 5.57 2.94 -6.71
N VAL A 54 4.97 4.10 -6.86
CA VAL A 54 3.60 4.21 -7.37
C VAL A 54 3.65 4.91 -8.72
N ARG A 55 3.03 4.29 -9.71
CA ARG A 55 2.94 4.91 -11.04
C ARG A 55 1.64 5.66 -11.14
N MET A 56 1.74 6.93 -11.54
CA MET A 56 0.60 7.82 -11.55
C MET A 56 0.40 8.44 -12.91
N GLY A 57 -0.78 8.99 -13.12
CA GLY A 57 -1.08 9.74 -14.31
C GLY A 57 -1.60 8.89 -15.45
N PHE A 58 -2.10 9.56 -16.50
CA PHE A 58 -2.64 8.89 -17.61
C PHE A 58 -1.50 8.21 -18.30
N PHE A 59 -1.04 7.73 -18.89
CA PHE A 59 0.01 7.05 -19.59
C PHE A 59 1.12 6.52 -18.68
N GLY A 60 0.94 6.60 -17.38
CA GLY A 60 1.93 6.08 -16.47
C GLY A 60 3.27 6.75 -16.55
N LEU A 61 3.27 8.04 -16.79
CA LEU A 61 4.52 8.74 -17.03
C LEU A 61 5.21 9.23 -15.78
N LYS A 62 4.52 9.20 -14.65
CA LYS A 62 5.11 9.65 -13.40
C LYS A 62 5.21 8.54 -12.41
N SER A 63 6.27 8.53 -11.63
CA SER A 63 6.43 7.59 -10.54
C SER A 63 6.88 8.34 -9.31
N VAL A 64 6.39 7.94 -8.15
CA VAL A 64 6.83 8.52 -6.89
C VAL A 64 7.13 7.40 -5.93
N LEU A 65 8.02 7.67 -4.98
CA LEU A 65 8.33 6.75 -3.91
C LEU A 65 7.63 7.23 -2.66
N ILE A 66 6.89 6.34 -2.02
CA ILE A 66 6.14 6.67 -0.82
C ILE A 66 6.61 5.76 0.29
N PRO A 67 7.02 6.33 1.45
CA PRO A 67 7.42 5.51 2.58
C PRO A 67 6.24 4.67 3.07
N VAL A 68 6.48 3.41 3.38
CA VAL A 68 5.39 2.52 3.76
C VAL A 68 4.72 2.94 5.05
N CYS A 69 5.38 3.74 5.88
CA CYS A 69 4.77 4.18 7.13
C CYS A 69 3.55 5.08 6.90
N PHE A 70 3.38 5.59 5.69
CA PHE A 70 2.20 6.40 5.37
C PHE A 70 1.11 5.60 4.67
N VAL A 71 1.23 4.28 4.63
CA VAL A 71 0.34 3.48 3.79
C VAL A 71 -0.41 2.45 4.62
N VAL A 72 -1.72 2.41 4.45
CA VAL A 72 -2.58 1.40 5.09
C VAL A 72 -3.10 0.48 3.98
N VAL A 73 -3.04 -0.81 4.22
CA VAL A 73 -3.49 -1.80 3.25
C VAL A 73 -4.93 -2.17 3.51
N ASP A 74 -5.75 -2.12 2.47
CA ASP A 74 -7.13 -2.59 2.54
C ASP A 74 -7.21 -3.83 1.66
N GLU A 75 -7.09 -5.00 2.27
CA GLU A 75 -7.03 -6.22 1.50
C GLU A 75 -8.34 -6.54 0.80
N GLU A 76 -9.43 -6.16 1.40
CA GLU A 76 -10.70 -6.46 0.80
C GLU A 76 -10.87 -5.75 -0.52
N ARG A 77 -10.40 -4.53 -0.63
CA ARG A 77 -10.51 -3.76 -1.85
C ARG A 77 -9.28 -3.87 -2.73
N ARG A 78 -8.24 -4.55 -2.25
CA ARG A 78 -6.97 -4.64 -2.92
C ARG A 78 -6.44 -3.25 -3.21
N ALA A 79 -6.44 -2.42 -2.20
CA ALA A 79 -6.06 -1.03 -2.32
C ALA A 79 -5.19 -0.59 -1.17
N LEU A 80 -4.37 0.41 -1.41
CA LEU A 80 -3.55 1.02 -0.39
C LEU A 80 -4.04 2.45 -0.22
N THR A 81 -4.18 2.89 1.02
CA THR A 81 -4.63 4.23 1.32
C THR A 81 -3.53 4.99 2.04
N LEU A 82 -3.28 6.21 1.59
CA LEU A 82 -2.29 7.06 2.24
C LEU A 82 -2.91 7.76 3.43
N HIS A 83 -2.12 8.02 4.44
CA HIS A 83 -2.63 8.75 5.59
C HIS A 83 -1.59 9.68 6.18
#